data_3f2f1e9a792245b014d5c68202549901
#
_entry.id   3f2f1e9a792245b014d5c68202549901
#
_cell.length_a   1.000
_cell.length_b   1.000
_cell.length_c   1.000
_cell.angle_alpha   90.00
_cell.angle_beta   90.00
_cell.angle_gamma   90.00
#
_symmetry.space_group_name_H-M   'P 1'
#
loop_
_entity.id
_entity.type
_entity.pdbx_description
1 polymer ?
#
loop_
_entity_poly.entity_id
_entity_poly.type
_entity_poly.pdbx_seq_one_letter_code
_entity_poly.pdbx_strand_id
1 'polypeptide(L)'
;MLFASLLTAASAWGKAFEVADTSWEGTSELYALAQQELGKDKVQVVALVDFDHLGKDDALLLLHPERELDYNELAAFLRAGGRMAVLDDRGEAAPFLARFQIHRVEAPRSPAQSLRDNPKLAIAVPAVEQVAGQEQNRHPVVTGVDRVVTNHPTALVHPNLTQVLKIPALGEPDATLAVTGIIAKSGRLFAMGDPSVLINEMLRYPGNRAFASGLLKYLAQNDAGISRGGKLYVVANDFGQKGHFGGSRGALSDLTNLSETLSELTTELEKNGLPGTLSLALAALAGSGALAWVVHYSSRRYRRSVPRYALAPLLVAQGGLAGRAAVLSAPTTDPALLLLELRSALSEALAQRLGLSRLASPEQVLAALAQKPLFDATRTEELAQLFRALGEGQAPLLARKRLKLDRDRLTGLSRKVMEILDEIEQRSRV
;
A
#
# COMPACT_ATOMS: atom_id res chain seq x y z
N MET A 1 23.42 4.17 -44.46
CA MET A 1 23.11 4.82 -43.16
C MET A 1 21.96 4.07 -42.55
N LEU A 2 22.27 3.10 -41.67
CA LEU A 2 21.30 2.32 -40.94
C LEU A 2 21.08 2.99 -39.57
N PHE A 3 19.89 3.56 -39.36
CA PHE A 3 19.46 3.98 -38.02
C PHE A 3 18.98 2.76 -37.26
N ALA A 4 19.78 2.28 -36.33
CA ALA A 4 19.38 1.30 -35.36
C ALA A 4 18.50 1.98 -34.31
N SER A 5 17.19 1.71 -34.36
CA SER A 5 16.24 2.09 -33.32
C SER A 5 16.50 1.25 -32.08
N LEU A 6 17.21 1.81 -31.11
CA LEU A 6 17.25 1.27 -29.75
C LEU A 6 15.87 1.51 -29.10
N LEU A 7 14.98 0.53 -29.19
CA LEU A 7 13.84 0.40 -28.30
C LEU A 7 14.38 0.02 -26.92
N THR A 8 14.62 1.01 -26.08
CA THR A 8 14.77 0.80 -24.65
C THR A 8 13.41 0.36 -24.12
N ALA A 9 13.26 -0.92 -23.87
CA ALA A 9 12.17 -1.43 -23.03
C ALA A 9 12.35 -0.82 -21.64
N ALA A 10 11.67 0.30 -21.39
CA ALA A 10 11.46 0.79 -20.04
C ALA A 10 10.67 -0.30 -19.33
N SER A 11 11.32 -1.01 -18.42
CA SER A 11 10.64 -1.88 -17.47
C SER A 11 9.66 -0.99 -16.70
N ALA A 12 8.40 -1.00 -17.10
CA ALA A 12 7.32 -0.39 -16.35
C ALA A 12 7.22 -1.16 -15.04
N TRP A 13 7.87 -0.68 -14.01
CA TRP A 13 7.60 -1.12 -12.64
C TRP A 13 6.17 -0.69 -12.35
N GLY A 14 5.27 -1.67 -12.21
CA GLY A 14 3.88 -1.42 -11.92
C GLY A 14 3.75 -0.51 -10.69
N LYS A 15 2.85 0.44 -10.76
CA LYS A 15 2.51 1.30 -9.64
C LYS A 15 1.53 0.51 -8.76
N ALA A 16 1.83 0.37 -7.46
CA ALA A 16 0.93 -0.34 -6.55
C ALA A 16 -0.50 0.21 -6.65
N PHE A 17 -1.49 -0.68 -6.66
CA PHE A 17 -2.93 -0.41 -6.83
C PHE A 17 -3.34 0.13 -8.20
N GLU A 18 -2.47 0.14 -9.21
CA GLU A 18 -2.87 0.54 -10.56
C GLU A 18 -3.83 -0.49 -11.16
N VAL A 19 -4.95 -0.02 -11.72
CA VAL A 19 -6.04 -0.89 -12.19
C VAL A 19 -5.63 -1.68 -13.44
N ALA A 20 -4.79 -1.11 -14.29
CA ALA A 20 -4.28 -1.78 -15.49
C ALA A 20 -3.12 -2.75 -15.21
N ASP A 21 -2.54 -2.72 -14.01
CA ASP A 21 -1.39 -3.55 -13.66
C ASP A 21 -1.83 -4.97 -13.30
N THR A 22 -1.29 -5.93 -14.05
CA THR A 22 -1.51 -7.37 -13.83
C THR A 22 -0.47 -8.00 -12.88
N SER A 23 0.50 -7.21 -12.41
CA SER A 23 1.46 -7.67 -11.40
C SER A 23 0.78 -7.94 -10.06
N TRP A 24 1.51 -8.48 -9.11
CA TRP A 24 0.98 -8.86 -7.81
C TRP A 24 0.45 -7.66 -6.98
N GLU A 25 0.99 -6.44 -7.20
CA GLU A 25 0.56 -5.20 -6.52
C GLU A 25 -0.59 -4.47 -7.24
N GLY A 26 -0.90 -4.84 -8.48
CA GLY A 26 -1.98 -4.25 -9.26
C GLY A 26 -3.37 -4.65 -8.77
N THR A 27 -4.40 -4.06 -9.36
CA THR A 27 -5.80 -4.31 -9.02
C THR A 27 -6.63 -4.74 -10.25
N SER A 28 -5.99 -5.28 -11.29
CA SER A 28 -6.68 -5.76 -12.50
C SER A 28 -7.66 -6.90 -12.23
N GLU A 29 -7.36 -7.80 -11.27
CA GLU A 29 -8.29 -8.86 -10.88
C GLU A 29 -9.52 -8.30 -10.13
N LEU A 30 -9.35 -7.26 -9.32
CA LEU A 30 -10.48 -6.56 -8.69
C LEU A 30 -11.39 -5.91 -9.76
N TYR A 31 -10.78 -5.27 -10.75
CA TYR A 31 -11.55 -4.66 -11.85
C TYR A 31 -12.30 -5.71 -12.66
N ALA A 32 -11.66 -6.82 -12.99
CA ALA A 32 -12.31 -7.95 -13.66
C ALA A 32 -13.47 -8.53 -12.82
N LEU A 33 -13.27 -8.69 -11.52
CA LEU A 33 -14.30 -9.14 -10.59
C LEU A 33 -15.47 -8.14 -10.54
N ALA A 34 -15.20 -6.85 -10.49
CA ALA A 34 -16.23 -5.82 -10.51
C ALA A 34 -17.06 -5.88 -11.80
N GLN A 35 -16.42 -6.05 -12.95
CA GLN A 35 -17.13 -6.22 -14.23
C GLN A 35 -17.94 -7.51 -14.30
N GLN A 36 -17.47 -8.59 -13.69
CA GLN A 36 -18.19 -9.84 -13.60
C GLN A 36 -19.44 -9.74 -12.73
N GLU A 37 -19.33 -9.08 -11.55
CA GLU A 37 -20.41 -8.97 -10.57
C GLU A 37 -21.48 -7.92 -10.95
N LEU A 38 -21.07 -6.84 -11.58
CA LEU A 38 -21.94 -5.68 -11.81
C LEU A 38 -22.30 -5.43 -13.29
N GLY A 39 -21.53 -6.01 -14.21
CA GLY A 39 -21.61 -5.74 -15.65
C GLY A 39 -20.55 -4.75 -16.12
N LYS A 40 -20.03 -4.98 -17.34
CA LYS A 40 -18.91 -4.19 -17.91
C LYS A 40 -19.24 -2.71 -18.08
N ASP A 41 -20.46 -2.39 -18.43
CA ASP A 41 -21.00 -1.04 -18.63
C ASP A 41 -21.24 -0.27 -17.33
N LYS A 42 -21.26 -0.97 -16.20
CA LYS A 42 -21.49 -0.42 -14.86
C LYS A 42 -20.22 -0.09 -14.09
N VAL A 43 -19.06 -0.48 -14.59
CA VAL A 43 -17.77 -0.27 -13.90
C VAL A 43 -16.85 0.57 -14.78
N GLN A 44 -16.37 1.66 -14.23
CA GLN A 44 -15.50 2.59 -14.94
C GLN A 44 -14.27 2.95 -14.08
N VAL A 45 -13.08 2.93 -14.69
CA VAL A 45 -11.86 3.46 -14.06
C VAL A 45 -11.72 4.94 -14.39
N VAL A 46 -11.47 5.76 -13.40
CA VAL A 46 -11.33 7.22 -13.56
C VAL A 46 -10.07 7.73 -12.88
N ALA A 47 -9.32 8.58 -13.58
CA ALA A 47 -8.23 9.37 -13.03
C ALA A 47 -8.67 10.82 -12.71
N LEU A 48 -9.91 11.16 -12.95
CA LEU A 48 -10.50 12.45 -12.65
C LEU A 48 -11.93 12.23 -12.14
N VAL A 49 -12.19 12.59 -10.91
CA VAL A 49 -13.55 12.63 -10.34
C VAL A 49 -14.18 13.95 -10.74
N ASP A 50 -15.18 13.87 -11.61
CA ASP A 50 -15.94 15.02 -12.07
C ASP A 50 -17.27 15.07 -11.31
N PHE A 51 -17.35 15.94 -10.32
CA PHE A 51 -18.51 16.05 -9.44
C PHE A 51 -19.77 16.55 -10.16
N ASP A 52 -19.63 17.30 -11.26
CA ASP A 52 -20.77 17.78 -12.06
C ASP A 52 -21.52 16.63 -12.74
N HIS A 53 -20.83 15.53 -13.02
CA HIS A 53 -21.37 14.35 -13.70
C HIS A 53 -21.63 13.16 -12.76
N LEU A 54 -21.32 13.29 -11.49
CA LEU A 54 -21.53 12.23 -10.50
C LEU A 54 -22.99 12.19 -10.04
N GLY A 55 -23.65 11.07 -10.24
CA GLY A 55 -25.04 10.86 -9.84
C GLY A 55 -25.17 10.34 -8.40
N LYS A 56 -26.31 10.63 -7.75
CA LYS A 56 -26.60 10.14 -6.39
C LYS A 56 -26.66 8.61 -6.27
N ASP A 57 -26.89 7.91 -7.38
CA ASP A 57 -26.95 6.44 -7.42
C ASP A 57 -25.61 5.80 -7.78
N ASP A 58 -24.61 6.62 -8.09
CA ASP A 58 -23.24 6.16 -8.35
C ASP A 58 -22.52 5.75 -7.06
N ALA A 59 -21.38 5.08 -7.26
CA ALA A 59 -20.51 4.65 -6.18
C ALA A 59 -19.04 4.94 -6.53
N LEU A 60 -18.25 5.27 -5.52
CA LEU A 60 -16.81 5.51 -5.62
C LEU A 60 -16.05 4.45 -4.82
N LEU A 61 -15.03 3.86 -5.42
CA LEU A 61 -14.06 2.97 -4.75
C LEU A 61 -12.68 3.59 -4.85
N LEU A 62 -12.13 4.00 -3.71
CA LEU A 62 -10.81 4.61 -3.58
C LEU A 62 -9.88 3.65 -2.82
N LEU A 63 -8.78 3.28 -3.46
CA LEU A 63 -7.76 2.42 -2.90
C LEU A 63 -6.47 3.21 -2.75
N HIS A 64 -6.03 3.42 -1.51
CA HIS A 64 -4.79 4.11 -1.19
C HIS A 64 -4.64 5.44 -1.94
N PRO A 65 -5.53 6.43 -1.74
CA PRO A 65 -5.46 7.70 -2.43
C PRO A 65 -4.13 8.42 -2.13
N GLU A 66 -3.44 8.86 -3.18
CA GLU A 66 -2.20 9.64 -3.09
C GLU A 66 -2.47 11.15 -3.07
N ARG A 67 -3.74 11.55 -3.13
CA ARG A 67 -4.19 12.95 -3.06
C ARG A 67 -5.22 13.15 -1.98
N GLU A 68 -5.22 14.34 -1.42
CA GLU A 68 -6.24 14.77 -0.47
C GLU A 68 -7.63 14.75 -1.11
N LEU A 69 -8.62 14.31 -0.35
CA LEU A 69 -10.01 14.17 -0.77
C LEU A 69 -10.79 15.44 -0.50
N ASP A 70 -11.52 15.96 -1.50
CA ASP A 70 -12.40 17.10 -1.30
C ASP A 70 -13.60 16.71 -0.43
N TYR A 71 -13.50 17.10 0.84
CA TYR A 71 -14.54 16.78 1.82
C TYR A 71 -15.90 17.37 1.44
N ASN A 72 -15.96 18.60 0.94
CA ASN A 72 -17.23 19.29 0.72
C ASN A 72 -18.03 18.60 -0.37
N GLU A 73 -17.40 18.29 -1.47
CA GLU A 73 -18.02 17.64 -2.62
C GLU A 73 -18.38 16.17 -2.32
N LEU A 74 -17.49 15.42 -1.73
CA LEU A 74 -17.73 14.03 -1.35
C LEU A 74 -18.79 13.92 -0.23
N ALA A 75 -18.82 14.83 0.72
CA ALA A 75 -19.87 14.86 1.72
C ALA A 75 -21.24 15.25 1.12
N ALA A 76 -21.26 16.15 0.13
CA ALA A 76 -22.48 16.47 -0.62
C ALA A 76 -22.99 15.24 -1.40
N PHE A 77 -22.11 14.54 -2.09
CA PHE A 77 -22.39 13.28 -2.78
C PHE A 77 -22.98 12.22 -1.83
N LEU A 78 -22.33 11.99 -0.69
CA LEU A 78 -22.82 11.05 0.33
C LEU A 78 -24.18 11.48 0.90
N ARG A 79 -24.37 12.77 1.21
CA ARG A 79 -25.68 13.27 1.70
C ARG A 79 -26.81 13.09 0.70
N ALA A 80 -26.52 13.16 -0.59
CA ALA A 80 -27.49 12.93 -1.65
C ALA A 80 -27.86 11.45 -1.84
N GLY A 81 -27.12 10.54 -1.23
CA GLY A 81 -27.36 9.10 -1.32
C GLY A 81 -26.25 8.32 -2.01
N GLY A 82 -25.17 8.98 -2.42
CA GLY A 82 -24.00 8.33 -3.00
C GLY A 82 -23.36 7.32 -2.04
N ARG A 83 -22.63 6.39 -2.58
CA ARG A 83 -21.89 5.39 -1.80
C ARG A 83 -20.42 5.47 -2.08
N MET A 84 -19.61 5.35 -1.04
CA MET A 84 -18.16 5.42 -1.17
C MET A 84 -17.47 4.41 -0.27
N ALA A 85 -16.45 3.75 -0.80
CA ALA A 85 -15.50 2.99 -0.02
C ALA A 85 -14.12 3.64 -0.12
N VAL A 86 -13.50 3.87 1.03
CA VAL A 86 -12.13 4.36 1.16
C VAL A 86 -11.32 3.32 1.90
N LEU A 87 -10.39 2.68 1.20
CA LEU A 87 -9.47 1.73 1.78
C LEU A 87 -8.09 2.38 1.79
N ASP A 88 -7.62 2.70 2.99
CA ASP A 88 -6.38 3.46 3.13
C ASP A 88 -5.69 3.18 4.47
N ASP A 89 -4.41 2.83 4.39
CA ASP A 89 -3.57 2.59 5.56
C ASP A 89 -2.52 3.69 5.77
N ARG A 90 -2.00 4.29 4.70
CA ARG A 90 -0.92 5.29 4.74
C ARG A 90 -1.01 6.35 3.65
N GLY A 91 -2.08 6.40 2.90
CA GLY A 91 -2.34 7.42 1.89
C GLY A 91 -2.93 8.70 2.51
N GLU A 92 -3.50 9.53 1.64
CA GLU A 92 -3.94 10.89 1.96
C GLU A 92 -5.43 10.97 2.37
N ALA A 93 -6.09 9.84 2.71
CA ALA A 93 -7.48 9.86 3.13
C ALA A 93 -7.69 10.27 4.60
N ALA A 94 -6.63 10.36 5.42
CA ALA A 94 -6.78 10.61 6.86
C ALA A 94 -7.53 11.93 7.19
N PRO A 95 -7.26 13.08 6.55
CA PRO A 95 -7.98 14.32 6.82
C PRO A 95 -9.47 14.21 6.51
N PHE A 96 -9.82 13.53 5.41
CA PHE A 96 -11.20 13.26 5.03
C PHE A 96 -11.92 12.35 6.03
N LEU A 97 -11.31 11.22 6.39
CA LEU A 97 -11.88 10.26 7.35
C LEU A 97 -12.07 10.89 8.73
N ALA A 98 -11.16 11.75 9.17
CA ALA A 98 -11.25 12.46 10.45
C ALA A 98 -12.51 13.35 10.55
N ARG A 99 -13.01 13.89 9.42
CA ARG A 99 -14.27 14.65 9.39
C ARG A 99 -15.49 13.79 9.72
N PHE A 100 -15.38 12.47 9.53
CA PHE A 100 -16.38 11.49 9.94
C PHE A 100 -16.03 10.82 11.26
N GLN A 101 -15.08 11.36 12.02
CA GLN A 101 -14.57 10.83 13.29
C GLN A 101 -13.93 9.43 13.15
N ILE A 102 -13.43 9.11 11.98
CA ILE A 102 -12.68 7.88 11.72
C ILE A 102 -11.19 8.20 11.80
N HIS A 103 -10.50 7.59 12.77
CA HIS A 103 -9.08 7.81 12.97
C HIS A 103 -8.30 6.53 12.78
N ARG A 104 -7.17 6.61 12.08
CA ARG A 104 -6.24 5.49 11.93
C ARG A 104 -5.37 5.35 13.18
N VAL A 105 -5.21 4.12 13.63
CA VAL A 105 -4.32 3.75 14.74
C VAL A 105 -3.49 2.55 14.32
N GLU A 106 -2.46 2.21 15.09
CA GLU A 106 -1.66 1.02 14.83
C GLU A 106 -2.49 -0.26 14.94
N ALA A 107 -2.22 -1.22 14.05
CA ALA A 107 -2.76 -2.56 14.18
C ALA A 107 -2.16 -3.28 15.41
N PRO A 108 -2.82 -4.33 15.94
CA PRO A 108 -2.31 -5.09 17.07
C PRO A 108 -0.92 -5.65 16.78
N ARG A 109 -0.07 -5.61 17.80
CA ARG A 109 1.29 -6.19 17.72
C ARG A 109 1.26 -7.71 17.76
N SER A 110 0.27 -8.26 18.46
CA SER A 110 0.09 -9.69 18.67
C SER A 110 -1.30 -10.15 18.20
N PRO A 111 -1.54 -10.17 16.87
CA PRO A 111 -2.80 -10.69 16.35
C PRO A 111 -2.98 -12.17 16.74
N ALA A 112 -4.21 -12.56 17.07
CA ALA A 112 -4.52 -13.93 17.48
C ALA A 112 -4.23 -14.96 16.38
N GLN A 113 -4.35 -14.55 15.12
CA GLN A 113 -4.00 -15.35 13.95
C GLN A 113 -3.30 -14.49 12.91
N SER A 114 -2.30 -15.08 12.27
CA SER A 114 -1.58 -14.43 11.18
C SER A 114 -1.17 -15.46 10.12
N LEU A 115 -1.00 -15.03 8.89
CA LEU A 115 -0.52 -15.90 7.83
C LEU A 115 0.98 -16.15 8.04
N ARG A 116 1.37 -17.44 8.10
CA ARG A 116 2.76 -17.88 8.27
C ARG A 116 3.45 -17.28 9.51
N ASP A 117 2.69 -17.12 10.59
CA ASP A 117 3.17 -16.54 11.86
C ASP A 117 3.79 -15.14 11.72
N ASN A 118 3.40 -14.40 10.67
CA ASN A 118 3.82 -13.04 10.47
C ASN A 118 2.74 -12.06 10.96
N PRO A 119 2.94 -11.33 12.07
CA PRO A 119 1.94 -10.42 12.62
C PRO A 119 1.51 -9.30 11.67
N LYS A 120 2.33 -8.98 10.68
CA LYS A 120 1.99 -8.01 9.63
C LYS A 120 1.00 -8.54 8.60
N LEU A 121 0.82 -9.85 8.56
CA LEU A 121 -0.19 -10.54 7.76
C LEU A 121 -1.30 -11.05 8.68
N ALA A 122 -1.81 -10.18 9.52
CA ALA A 122 -2.88 -10.51 10.47
C ALA A 122 -4.11 -11.04 9.74
N ILE A 123 -4.84 -11.94 10.39
CA ILE A 123 -6.10 -12.45 9.87
C ILE A 123 -7.23 -11.71 10.56
N ALA A 124 -8.00 -10.96 9.76
CA ALA A 124 -9.21 -10.31 10.20
C ALA A 124 -10.42 -11.26 10.06
N VAL A 125 -11.36 -11.11 10.95
CA VAL A 125 -12.61 -11.86 10.95
C VAL A 125 -13.81 -10.92 10.89
N PRO A 126 -14.98 -11.36 10.36
CA PRO A 126 -16.19 -10.59 10.42
C PRO A 126 -16.55 -10.20 11.87
N ALA A 127 -16.91 -8.96 12.06
CA ALA A 127 -17.54 -8.53 13.30
C ALA A 127 -18.97 -9.06 13.34
N VAL A 128 -19.36 -9.61 14.45
CA VAL A 128 -20.68 -10.19 14.65
C VAL A 128 -21.40 -9.40 15.72
N GLU A 129 -22.53 -8.78 15.35
CA GLU A 129 -23.41 -8.17 16.32
C GLU A 129 -24.21 -9.28 17.03
N GLN A 130 -24.01 -9.39 18.34
CA GLN A 130 -24.85 -10.25 19.18
C GLN A 130 -26.14 -9.50 19.51
N VAL A 131 -27.20 -9.82 18.81
CA VAL A 131 -28.54 -9.33 19.15
C VAL A 131 -29.21 -10.38 20.05
N ALA A 132 -29.63 -9.99 21.24
CA ALA A 132 -30.27 -10.90 22.18
C ALA A 132 -31.50 -11.59 21.55
N GLY A 133 -31.46 -12.93 21.43
CA GLY A 133 -32.53 -13.75 20.88
C GLY A 133 -32.56 -13.95 19.37
N GLN A 134 -31.55 -13.50 18.64
CA GLN A 134 -31.39 -13.71 17.20
C GLN A 134 -30.07 -14.40 16.85
N GLU A 135 -30.03 -15.11 15.72
CA GLU A 135 -28.80 -15.60 15.14
C GLU A 135 -27.84 -14.42 14.87
N GLN A 136 -26.55 -14.71 14.97
CA GLN A 136 -25.48 -13.75 14.75
C GLN A 136 -25.64 -13.03 13.40
N ASN A 137 -26.01 -11.76 13.41
CA ASN A 137 -26.11 -10.95 12.20
C ASN A 137 -24.72 -10.49 11.74
N ARG A 138 -24.32 -10.93 10.57
CA ARG A 138 -23.14 -10.41 9.88
C ARG A 138 -23.53 -9.31 8.91
N HIS A 139 -22.69 -8.28 8.78
CA HIS A 139 -22.90 -7.24 7.80
C HIS A 139 -22.89 -7.83 6.36
N PRO A 140 -23.75 -7.35 5.42
CA PRO A 140 -23.83 -7.89 4.06
C PRO A 140 -22.49 -7.99 3.30
N VAL A 141 -21.57 -7.06 3.53
CA VAL A 141 -20.21 -7.06 2.94
C VAL A 141 -19.43 -8.33 3.26
N VAL A 142 -19.67 -8.94 4.42
CA VAL A 142 -18.96 -10.13 4.91
C VAL A 142 -19.81 -11.40 4.90
N THR A 143 -20.90 -11.40 4.15
CA THR A 143 -21.71 -12.61 3.93
C THR A 143 -20.84 -13.64 3.19
N GLY A 144 -20.72 -14.84 3.75
CA GLY A 144 -19.88 -15.92 3.20
C GLY A 144 -18.37 -15.68 3.38
N VAL A 145 -17.96 -14.71 4.18
CA VAL A 145 -16.56 -14.46 4.54
C VAL A 145 -16.29 -15.05 5.92
N ASP A 146 -15.34 -15.99 6.00
CA ASP A 146 -14.89 -16.54 7.28
C ASP A 146 -13.69 -15.76 7.84
N ARG A 147 -12.79 -15.36 6.96
CA ARG A 147 -11.56 -14.63 7.31
C ARG A 147 -11.06 -13.81 6.13
N VAL A 148 -10.37 -12.72 6.44
CA VAL A 148 -9.69 -11.86 5.46
C VAL A 148 -8.21 -11.81 5.83
N VAL A 149 -7.34 -12.13 4.90
CA VAL A 149 -5.89 -12.01 5.08
C VAL A 149 -5.49 -10.57 4.79
N THR A 150 -4.85 -9.92 5.75
CA THR A 150 -4.38 -8.54 5.62
C THR A 150 -2.91 -8.47 5.20
N ASN A 151 -2.46 -7.28 4.80
CA ASN A 151 -1.06 -7.04 4.49
C ASN A 151 -0.62 -5.66 5.02
N HIS A 152 0.00 -5.64 6.19
CA HIS A 152 0.42 -4.43 6.89
C HIS A 152 -0.75 -3.48 7.24
N PRO A 153 -1.81 -3.99 7.86
CA PRO A 153 -2.99 -3.19 8.14
C PRO A 153 -2.70 -2.06 9.12
N THR A 154 -3.53 -1.03 9.07
CA THR A 154 -3.79 -0.10 10.18
C THR A 154 -5.17 -0.43 10.76
N ALA A 155 -5.37 -0.11 12.03
CA ALA A 155 -6.68 -0.20 12.64
C ALA A 155 -7.42 1.14 12.56
N LEU A 156 -8.73 1.09 12.75
CA LEU A 156 -9.59 2.26 12.76
C LEU A 156 -10.25 2.42 14.11
N VAL A 157 -10.41 3.66 14.57
CA VAL A 157 -11.19 4.00 15.76
C VAL A 157 -12.34 4.90 15.34
N HIS A 158 -13.54 4.54 15.78
CA HIS A 158 -14.74 5.30 15.51
C HIS A 158 -15.80 5.08 16.64
N PRO A 159 -16.46 6.15 17.14
CA PRO A 159 -17.38 6.01 18.28
C PRO A 159 -18.72 5.34 17.93
N ASN A 160 -19.24 5.51 16.71
CA ASN A 160 -20.65 5.22 16.38
C ASN A 160 -20.90 4.50 15.06
N LEU A 161 -19.86 4.01 14.33
CA LEU A 161 -20.04 3.27 13.08
C LEU A 161 -20.16 1.76 13.34
N THR A 162 -20.82 1.09 12.40
CA THR A 162 -20.89 -0.38 12.40
C THR A 162 -19.53 -0.96 12.07
N GLN A 163 -19.00 -1.78 12.98
CA GLN A 163 -17.80 -2.55 12.74
C GLN A 163 -18.10 -3.71 11.78
N VAL A 164 -17.34 -3.83 10.71
CA VAL A 164 -17.53 -4.87 9.67
C VAL A 164 -16.50 -5.98 9.79
N LEU A 165 -15.23 -5.60 9.96
CA LEU A 165 -14.10 -6.51 10.18
C LEU A 165 -13.30 -6.09 11.39
N LYS A 166 -12.80 -7.09 12.12
CA LYS A 166 -11.87 -6.88 13.24
C LYS A 166 -10.67 -7.80 13.14
N ILE A 167 -9.57 -7.39 13.72
CA ILE A 167 -8.37 -8.20 13.93
C ILE A 167 -8.38 -8.64 15.40
N PRO A 168 -8.67 -9.91 15.71
CA PRO A 168 -8.55 -10.42 17.06
C PRO A 168 -7.11 -10.36 17.55
N ALA A 169 -6.89 -10.02 18.82
CA ALA A 169 -5.56 -9.87 19.40
C ALA A 169 -5.37 -10.70 20.66
N LEU A 170 -4.11 -11.03 20.97
CA LEU A 170 -3.73 -11.76 22.19
C LEU A 170 -3.12 -10.79 23.21
N GLY A 171 -3.76 -10.66 24.36
CA GLY A 171 -3.27 -9.80 25.46
C GLY A 171 -3.50 -8.30 25.26
N GLU A 172 -4.18 -7.92 24.19
CA GLU A 172 -4.59 -6.56 23.89
C GLU A 172 -6.02 -6.57 23.29
N PRO A 173 -6.75 -5.45 23.26
CA PRO A 173 -8.10 -5.41 22.68
C PRO A 173 -8.09 -5.73 21.19
N ASP A 174 -9.16 -6.37 20.71
CA ASP A 174 -9.41 -6.56 19.29
C ASP A 174 -9.41 -5.19 18.58
N ALA A 175 -8.79 -5.13 17.41
CA ALA A 175 -8.73 -3.90 16.65
C ALA A 175 -9.74 -3.91 15.49
N THR A 176 -10.42 -2.80 15.29
CA THR A 176 -11.31 -2.62 14.14
C THR A 176 -10.50 -2.42 12.87
N LEU A 177 -10.71 -3.25 11.86
CA LEU A 177 -10.08 -3.10 10.55
C LEU A 177 -10.96 -2.32 9.57
N ALA A 178 -12.27 -2.57 9.58
CA ALA A 178 -13.21 -1.92 8.68
C ALA A 178 -14.48 -1.51 9.40
N VAL A 179 -15.00 -0.32 9.02
CA VAL A 179 -16.23 0.25 9.52
C VAL A 179 -17.11 0.72 8.37
N THR A 180 -18.41 0.79 8.62
CA THR A 180 -19.36 1.41 7.68
C THR A 180 -20.42 2.20 8.41
N GLY A 181 -20.99 3.19 7.74
CA GLY A 181 -22.04 4.02 8.30
C GLY A 181 -22.96 4.61 7.24
N ILE A 182 -24.16 4.94 7.68
CA ILE A 182 -25.16 5.64 6.86
C ILE A 182 -24.95 7.13 7.07
N ILE A 183 -24.74 7.85 5.95
CA ILE A 183 -24.65 9.30 5.93
C ILE A 183 -25.98 9.88 5.49
N ALA A 184 -26.53 10.77 6.32
CA ALA A 184 -27.90 11.28 6.16
C ALA A 184 -28.92 10.11 6.15
N LYS A 185 -29.72 9.95 5.10
CA LYS A 185 -30.76 8.91 5.04
C LYS A 185 -30.38 7.69 4.19
N SER A 186 -29.49 7.84 3.23
CA SER A 186 -29.27 6.83 2.19
C SER A 186 -27.83 6.68 1.70
N GLY A 187 -26.98 7.68 1.92
CA GLY A 187 -25.55 7.59 1.58
C GLY A 187 -24.83 6.62 2.48
N ARG A 188 -23.79 5.98 1.97
CA ARG A 188 -23.00 5.01 2.72
C ARG A 188 -21.52 5.28 2.57
N LEU A 189 -20.84 5.37 3.70
CA LEU A 189 -19.40 5.41 3.77
C LEU A 189 -18.89 4.08 4.34
N PHE A 190 -17.98 3.45 3.61
CA PHE A 190 -17.21 2.32 4.06
C PHE A 190 -15.75 2.74 4.18
N ALA A 191 -15.10 2.45 5.30
CA ALA A 191 -13.68 2.72 5.51
C ALA A 191 -12.97 1.47 6.01
N MET A 192 -11.75 1.23 5.50
CA MET A 192 -10.91 0.09 5.88
C MET A 192 -9.44 0.49 5.95
N GLY A 193 -8.74 -0.02 6.94
CA GLY A 193 -7.32 0.28 7.20
C GLY A 193 -6.33 -0.57 6.41
N ASP A 194 -6.75 -1.32 5.40
CA ASP A 194 -5.85 -2.09 4.54
C ASP A 194 -6.36 -2.18 3.09
N PRO A 195 -5.89 -1.33 2.19
CA PRO A 195 -6.24 -1.41 0.78
C PRO A 195 -5.62 -2.63 0.08
N SER A 196 -4.54 -3.19 0.63
CA SER A 196 -3.80 -4.30 0.03
C SER A 196 -4.63 -5.59 -0.03
N VAL A 197 -5.68 -5.72 0.78
CA VAL A 197 -6.62 -6.86 0.72
C VAL A 197 -7.19 -7.07 -0.69
N LEU A 198 -7.26 -6.01 -1.50
CA LEU A 198 -7.87 -6.00 -2.83
C LEU A 198 -6.86 -6.03 -3.99
N ILE A 199 -5.56 -6.15 -3.74
CA ILE A 199 -4.57 -6.33 -4.82
C ILE A 199 -4.61 -7.76 -5.39
N ASN A 200 -4.08 -7.94 -6.59
CA ASN A 200 -4.13 -9.21 -7.32
C ASN A 200 -3.62 -10.40 -6.49
N GLU A 201 -2.47 -10.26 -5.81
CA GLU A 201 -1.93 -11.35 -4.98
C GLU A 201 -2.85 -11.70 -3.81
N MET A 202 -3.49 -10.71 -3.21
CA MET A 202 -4.34 -10.92 -2.04
C MET A 202 -5.72 -11.46 -2.42
N LEU A 203 -6.22 -11.18 -3.61
CA LEU A 203 -7.49 -11.73 -4.13
C LEU A 203 -7.43 -13.25 -4.42
N ARG A 204 -6.25 -13.86 -4.38
CA ARG A 204 -6.10 -15.33 -4.44
C ARG A 204 -6.59 -16.04 -3.18
N TYR A 205 -6.68 -15.33 -2.07
CA TYR A 205 -7.30 -15.87 -0.86
C TYR A 205 -8.84 -15.85 -1.01
N PRO A 206 -9.52 -17.01 -0.86
CA PRO A 206 -10.97 -17.07 -1.08
C PRO A 206 -11.77 -16.08 -0.23
N GLY A 207 -11.36 -15.86 1.03
CA GLY A 207 -12.02 -14.90 1.91
C GLY A 207 -11.86 -13.44 1.46
N ASN A 208 -10.69 -13.07 0.92
CA ASN A 208 -10.47 -11.74 0.35
C ASN A 208 -11.31 -11.52 -0.91
N ARG A 209 -11.38 -12.55 -1.76
CA ARG A 209 -12.21 -12.49 -2.97
C ARG A 209 -13.71 -12.40 -2.64
N ALA A 210 -14.18 -13.18 -1.66
CA ALA A 210 -15.56 -13.10 -1.17
C ALA A 210 -15.87 -11.72 -0.58
N PHE A 211 -14.96 -11.17 0.22
CA PHE A 211 -15.06 -9.82 0.76
C PHE A 211 -15.11 -8.77 -0.36
N ALA A 212 -14.24 -8.86 -1.37
CA ALA A 212 -14.25 -7.96 -2.51
C ALA A 212 -15.60 -7.99 -3.24
N SER A 213 -16.14 -9.18 -3.56
CA SER A 213 -17.48 -9.34 -4.17
C SER A 213 -18.56 -8.72 -3.29
N GLY A 214 -18.54 -8.97 -1.98
CA GLY A 214 -19.48 -8.37 -1.03
C GLY A 214 -19.42 -6.85 -1.00
N LEU A 215 -18.21 -6.27 -0.98
CA LEU A 215 -18.01 -4.82 -1.01
C LEU A 215 -18.52 -4.18 -2.31
N LEU A 216 -18.20 -4.78 -3.45
CA LEU A 216 -18.67 -4.31 -4.77
C LEU A 216 -20.20 -4.28 -4.84
N LYS A 217 -20.85 -5.35 -4.38
CA LYS A 217 -22.32 -5.43 -4.29
C LYS A 217 -22.88 -4.39 -3.33
N TYR A 218 -22.27 -4.23 -2.15
CA TYR A 218 -22.67 -3.23 -1.17
C TYR A 218 -22.64 -1.80 -1.72
N LEU A 219 -21.65 -1.49 -2.56
CA LEU A 219 -21.56 -0.19 -3.22
C LEU A 219 -22.59 0.01 -4.31
N ALA A 220 -22.85 -1.00 -5.15
CA ALA A 220 -23.65 -0.87 -6.38
C ALA A 220 -25.13 -1.27 -6.23
N GLN A 221 -25.49 -2.01 -5.17
CA GLN A 221 -26.85 -2.54 -4.98
C GLN A 221 -27.49 -1.92 -3.73
N ASN A 222 -28.81 -1.85 -3.71
CA ASN A 222 -29.59 -1.49 -2.53
C ASN A 222 -29.62 -2.66 -1.51
N ASP A 223 -30.32 -2.47 -0.38
CA ASP A 223 -30.37 -3.49 0.69
C ASP A 223 -31.18 -4.74 0.30
N ALA A 224 -31.95 -4.67 -0.78
CA ALA A 224 -32.65 -5.81 -1.37
C ALA A 224 -31.80 -6.53 -2.45
N GLY A 225 -30.53 -6.17 -2.65
CA GLY A 225 -29.65 -6.76 -3.67
C GLY A 225 -29.94 -6.31 -5.09
N ILE A 226 -30.77 -5.27 -5.28
CA ILE A 226 -31.15 -4.73 -6.60
C ILE A 226 -30.16 -3.61 -6.98
N SER A 227 -29.72 -3.58 -8.23
CA SER A 227 -28.86 -2.51 -8.75
C SER A 227 -29.51 -1.15 -8.53
N ARG A 228 -28.74 -0.17 -8.08
CA ARG A 228 -29.17 1.23 -7.88
C ARG A 228 -29.31 2.01 -9.19
N GLY A 229 -28.84 1.44 -10.30
CA GLY A 229 -28.90 2.07 -11.63
C GLY A 229 -27.68 2.91 -11.97
N GLY A 230 -26.90 3.35 -11.00
CA GLY A 230 -25.67 4.11 -11.19
C GLY A 230 -24.47 3.26 -11.64
N LYS A 231 -23.31 3.87 -11.70
CA LYS A 231 -22.02 3.26 -12.03
C LYS A 231 -21.12 3.15 -10.79
N LEU A 232 -20.25 2.18 -10.81
CA LEU A 232 -19.12 2.11 -9.88
C LEU A 232 -17.88 2.72 -10.55
N TYR A 233 -17.35 3.78 -9.96
CA TYR A 233 -16.10 4.39 -10.38
C TYR A 233 -14.97 3.86 -9.49
N VAL A 234 -14.04 3.14 -10.11
CA VAL A 234 -12.77 2.76 -9.48
C VAL A 234 -11.81 3.91 -9.73
N VAL A 235 -11.47 4.63 -8.67
CA VAL A 235 -10.66 5.85 -8.75
C VAL A 235 -9.18 5.48 -8.70
N ALA A 236 -8.39 6.00 -9.65
CA ALA A 236 -6.94 5.82 -9.64
C ALA A 236 -6.32 6.48 -8.40
N ASN A 237 -5.18 5.98 -7.92
CA ASN A 237 -4.53 6.50 -6.70
C ASN A 237 -4.14 7.97 -6.80
N ASP A 238 -3.52 8.34 -7.93
CA ASP A 238 -3.18 9.72 -8.26
C ASP A 238 -4.25 10.26 -9.21
N PHE A 239 -5.30 10.85 -8.65
CA PHE A 239 -6.46 11.34 -9.38
C PHE A 239 -6.65 12.85 -9.20
N GLY A 240 -7.35 13.46 -10.16
CA GLY A 240 -7.84 14.84 -10.06
C GLY A 240 -9.27 14.88 -9.53
N GLN A 241 -9.67 16.06 -9.06
CA GLN A 241 -11.04 16.36 -8.66
C GLN A 241 -11.43 17.68 -9.28
N LYS A 242 -12.66 17.79 -9.83
CA LYS A 242 -13.18 19.03 -10.39
C LYS A 242 -14.71 19.09 -10.32
N GLY A 243 -15.26 20.28 -10.50
CA GLY A 243 -16.69 20.52 -10.52
C GLY A 243 -17.30 20.54 -9.12
N HIS A 244 -18.64 20.62 -9.08
CA HIS A 244 -19.43 20.69 -7.85
C HIS A 244 -20.59 19.71 -7.88
N PHE A 245 -20.72 18.91 -6.83
CA PHE A 245 -21.80 17.93 -6.77
C PHE A 245 -23.17 18.62 -6.68
N GLY A 246 -24.04 18.27 -7.65
CA GLY A 246 -25.37 18.87 -7.73
C GLY A 246 -25.44 20.15 -8.58
N GLY A 247 -24.34 20.53 -9.21
CA GLY A 247 -24.24 21.70 -10.07
C GLY A 247 -24.35 23.02 -9.28
N SER A 248 -23.34 23.86 -9.31
CA SER A 248 -23.43 25.16 -8.67
C SER A 248 -24.21 26.14 -9.56
N ARG A 249 -25.32 26.67 -9.08
CA ARG A 249 -26.03 27.81 -9.69
C ARG A 249 -25.24 29.12 -9.66
N GLY A 250 -24.07 29.14 -8.98
CA GLY A 250 -23.25 30.34 -8.81
C GLY A 250 -22.01 30.40 -9.71
N ALA A 251 -21.42 29.28 -10.09
CA ALA A 251 -20.16 29.26 -10.86
C ALA A 251 -20.35 29.66 -12.35
N LEU A 252 -21.55 29.52 -12.91
CA LEU A 252 -21.82 29.99 -14.26
C LEU A 252 -21.75 31.52 -14.39
N SER A 253 -22.09 32.27 -13.32
CA SER A 253 -21.96 33.74 -13.33
C SER A 253 -20.50 34.20 -13.26
N ASP A 254 -19.65 33.47 -12.53
CA ASP A 254 -18.23 33.82 -12.42
C ASP A 254 -17.44 33.43 -13.67
N LEU A 255 -17.81 32.33 -14.34
CA LEU A 255 -17.21 31.93 -15.62
C LEU A 255 -17.67 32.82 -16.78
N THR A 256 -18.93 33.28 -16.80
CA THR A 256 -19.40 34.26 -17.77
C THR A 256 -18.69 35.61 -17.56
N ASN A 257 -18.54 36.05 -16.34
CA ASN A 257 -17.77 37.27 -16.02
C ASN A 257 -16.29 37.14 -16.41
N LEU A 258 -15.67 35.97 -16.18
CA LEU A 258 -14.30 35.69 -16.60
C LEU A 258 -14.16 35.60 -18.12
N SER A 259 -15.16 35.01 -18.81
CA SER A 259 -15.15 34.92 -20.27
C SER A 259 -15.41 36.30 -20.91
N GLU A 260 -16.24 37.14 -20.32
CA GLU A 260 -16.46 38.54 -20.75
C GLU A 260 -15.21 39.38 -20.52
N THR A 261 -14.56 39.27 -19.34
CA THR A 261 -13.31 39.98 -19.06
C THR A 261 -12.17 39.53 -19.96
N LEU A 262 -12.08 38.22 -20.28
CA LEU A 262 -11.11 37.69 -21.24
C LEU A 262 -11.41 38.11 -22.69
N SER A 263 -12.69 38.22 -23.06
CA SER A 263 -13.09 38.71 -24.40
C SER A 263 -12.86 40.21 -24.54
N GLU A 264 -13.06 41.01 -23.50
CA GLU A 264 -12.72 42.41 -23.46
C GLU A 264 -11.19 42.62 -23.56
N LEU A 265 -10.39 41.86 -22.81
CA LEU A 265 -8.94 41.88 -22.89
C LEU A 265 -8.41 41.44 -24.26
N THR A 266 -9.00 40.41 -24.88
CA THR A 266 -8.61 39.99 -26.23
C THR A 266 -8.98 41.05 -27.27
N THR A 267 -10.10 41.72 -27.13
CA THR A 267 -10.52 42.80 -28.05
C THR A 267 -9.68 44.06 -27.90
N GLU A 268 -9.24 44.40 -26.67
CA GLU A 268 -8.27 45.50 -26.44
C GLU A 268 -6.86 45.13 -26.97
N LEU A 269 -6.44 43.88 -26.80
CA LEU A 269 -5.15 43.39 -27.33
C LEU A 269 -5.14 43.30 -28.85
N GLU A 270 -6.25 42.98 -29.49
CA GLU A 270 -6.39 43.01 -30.97
C GLU A 270 -6.37 44.44 -31.51
N LYS A 271 -6.93 45.41 -30.78
CA LYS A 271 -6.94 46.82 -31.20
C LYS A 271 -5.62 47.53 -31.00
N ASN A 272 -4.90 47.27 -29.95
CA ASN A 272 -3.71 48.04 -29.53
C ASN A 272 -2.39 47.27 -29.71
N GLY A 273 -2.43 45.99 -30.10
CA GLY A 273 -1.23 45.15 -30.24
C GLY A 273 -0.47 44.95 -28.93
N LEU A 274 0.14 43.84 -28.74
CA LEU A 274 1.00 43.58 -27.56
C LEU A 274 2.33 44.35 -27.76
N PRO A 275 2.75 45.19 -26.79
CA PRO A 275 4.11 45.73 -26.80
C PRO A 275 5.12 44.58 -26.90
N GLY A 276 6.09 44.68 -27.83
CA GLY A 276 7.04 43.57 -28.09
C GLY A 276 7.77 43.05 -26.86
N THR A 277 8.00 43.90 -25.86
CA THR A 277 8.58 43.54 -24.57
C THR A 277 7.62 42.67 -23.71
N LEU A 278 6.31 42.88 -23.79
CA LEU A 278 5.31 42.12 -23.07
C LEU A 278 5.09 40.74 -23.69
N SER A 279 5.10 40.67 -25.04
CA SER A 279 5.01 39.40 -25.76
C SER A 279 6.22 38.52 -25.48
N LEU A 280 7.41 39.09 -25.38
CA LEU A 280 8.64 38.37 -25.06
C LEU A 280 8.65 37.89 -23.60
N ALA A 281 8.17 38.71 -22.68
CA ALA A 281 8.00 38.35 -21.27
C ALA A 281 6.97 37.22 -21.06
N LEU A 282 5.83 37.27 -21.75
CA LEU A 282 4.80 36.22 -21.72
C LEU A 282 5.31 34.93 -22.36
N ALA A 283 6.04 35.01 -23.48
CA ALA A 283 6.65 33.84 -24.11
C ALA A 283 7.73 33.21 -23.19
N ALA A 284 8.52 34.02 -22.48
CA ALA A 284 9.51 33.55 -21.51
C ALA A 284 8.85 32.92 -20.28
N LEU A 285 7.74 33.50 -19.79
CA LEU A 285 6.94 32.97 -18.68
C LEU A 285 6.25 31.65 -19.08
N ALA A 286 5.64 31.58 -20.27
CA ALA A 286 5.03 30.37 -20.79
C ALA A 286 6.07 29.27 -21.03
N GLY A 287 7.23 29.63 -21.59
CA GLY A 287 8.33 28.69 -21.81
C GLY A 287 8.93 28.17 -20.51
N SER A 288 9.16 29.06 -19.52
CA SER A 288 9.65 28.63 -18.20
C SER A 288 8.61 27.84 -17.41
N GLY A 289 7.33 28.19 -17.52
CA GLY A 289 6.22 27.43 -16.94
C GLY A 289 6.10 26.04 -17.56
N ALA A 290 6.19 25.93 -18.89
CA ALA A 290 6.21 24.65 -19.60
C ALA A 290 7.44 23.80 -19.22
N LEU A 291 8.61 24.43 -19.12
CA LEU A 291 9.84 23.74 -18.68
C LEU A 291 9.73 23.27 -17.23
N ALA A 292 9.23 24.11 -16.33
CA ALA A 292 8.99 23.76 -14.94
C ALA A 292 7.94 22.63 -14.82
N TRP A 293 6.89 22.68 -15.62
CA TRP A 293 5.87 21.64 -15.69
C TRP A 293 6.44 20.31 -16.20
N VAL A 294 7.23 20.35 -17.30
CA VAL A 294 7.91 19.16 -17.85
C VAL A 294 8.89 18.59 -16.82
N VAL A 295 9.71 19.43 -16.19
CA VAL A 295 10.65 18.99 -15.13
C VAL A 295 9.91 18.43 -13.94
N HIS A 296 8.83 19.08 -13.50
CA HIS A 296 8.02 18.60 -12.37
C HIS A 296 7.30 17.30 -12.69
N TYR A 297 6.68 17.20 -13.87
CA TYR A 297 5.98 16.01 -14.34
C TYR A 297 6.94 14.84 -14.58
N SER A 298 8.08 15.10 -15.25
CA SER A 298 9.09 14.06 -15.46
C SER A 298 9.80 13.68 -14.15
N SER A 299 10.09 14.64 -13.25
CA SER A 299 10.67 14.31 -11.95
C SER A 299 9.74 13.46 -11.07
N ARG A 300 8.41 13.62 -11.23
CA ARG A 300 7.42 12.75 -10.57
C ARG A 300 7.31 11.39 -11.24
N ARG A 301 7.31 11.32 -12.57
CA ARG A 301 7.31 10.05 -13.33
C ARG A 301 8.61 9.26 -13.19
N TYR A 302 9.74 9.95 -13.07
CA TYR A 302 11.06 9.30 -12.91
C TYR A 302 11.56 9.27 -11.46
N ARG A 303 10.83 9.85 -10.50
CA ARG A 303 11.06 9.46 -9.10
C ARG A 303 10.72 7.98 -9.02
N ARG A 304 11.77 7.17 -8.85
CA ARG A 304 11.60 5.78 -8.43
C ARG A 304 10.73 5.83 -7.18
N SER A 305 9.44 5.52 -7.32
CA SER A 305 8.62 5.22 -6.16
C SER A 305 9.31 4.03 -5.51
N VAL A 306 9.90 4.28 -4.35
CA VAL A 306 10.44 3.17 -3.55
C VAL A 306 9.22 2.33 -3.23
N PRO A 307 9.17 1.04 -3.64
CA PRO A 307 8.03 0.20 -3.35
C PRO A 307 7.69 0.35 -1.87
N ARG A 308 6.42 0.46 -1.54
CA ARG A 308 5.90 0.64 -0.17
C ARG A 308 6.57 -0.26 0.86
N TYR A 309 6.97 -1.45 0.45
CA TYR A 309 7.66 -2.47 1.24
C TYR A 309 9.17 -2.25 1.39
N ALA A 310 9.78 -1.37 0.62
CA ALA A 310 11.20 -1.07 0.75
C ALA A 310 11.52 -0.02 1.83
N LEU A 311 10.51 0.59 2.43
CA LEU A 311 10.66 1.51 3.56
C LEU A 311 10.63 0.80 4.93
N ALA A 312 10.08 -0.42 5.00
CA ALA A 312 10.32 -1.30 6.14
C ALA A 312 11.67 -1.99 5.94
N PRO A 313 12.51 -2.17 6.98
CA PRO A 313 13.64 -3.07 6.85
C PRO A 313 13.08 -4.37 6.31
N LEU A 314 13.54 -4.78 5.12
CA LEU A 314 13.13 -6.01 4.47
C LEU A 314 13.35 -7.16 5.46
N LEU A 315 12.31 -7.44 6.24
CA LEU A 315 12.23 -8.68 6.97
C LEU A 315 12.13 -9.74 5.88
N VAL A 316 13.20 -10.44 5.76
CA VAL A 316 13.49 -11.63 4.99
C VAL A 316 12.34 -12.11 4.11
N ALA A 317 12.59 -12.05 2.83
CA ALA A 317 11.72 -12.41 1.74
C ALA A 317 10.75 -13.56 2.06
N GLN A 318 9.48 -13.25 1.95
CA GLN A 318 8.38 -14.21 2.06
C GLN A 318 8.27 -15.11 0.81
N GLY A 319 9.36 -15.51 0.25
CA GLY A 319 9.41 -16.35 -0.96
C GLY A 319 10.31 -17.58 -0.81
N GLY A 320 10.65 -17.97 0.43
CA GLY A 320 11.59 -19.05 0.66
C GLY A 320 13.02 -18.72 0.19
N LEU A 321 13.84 -19.73 -0.04
CA LEU A 321 15.26 -19.58 -0.39
C LEU A 321 15.48 -18.76 -1.67
N ALA A 322 14.62 -18.92 -2.66
CA ALA A 322 14.70 -18.22 -3.95
C ALA A 322 14.45 -16.71 -3.82
N GLY A 323 13.47 -16.31 -3.03
CA GLY A 323 13.19 -14.91 -2.78
C GLY A 323 14.30 -14.21 -1.98
N ARG A 324 14.88 -14.90 -1.00
CA ARG A 324 16.07 -14.44 -0.28
C ARG A 324 17.24 -14.22 -1.24
N ALA A 325 17.53 -15.19 -2.10
CA ALA A 325 18.61 -15.10 -3.08
C ALA A 325 18.41 -13.92 -4.05
N ALA A 326 17.19 -13.69 -4.53
CA ALA A 326 16.87 -12.60 -5.44
C ALA A 326 17.10 -11.22 -4.80
N VAL A 327 16.66 -11.03 -3.54
CA VAL A 327 16.89 -9.77 -2.80
C VAL A 327 18.36 -9.56 -2.51
N LEU A 328 19.08 -10.59 -2.11
CA LEU A 328 20.49 -10.49 -1.76
C LEU A 328 21.38 -10.29 -3.00
N SER A 329 20.98 -10.79 -4.17
CA SER A 329 21.72 -10.62 -5.42
C SER A 329 21.45 -9.28 -6.11
N ALA A 330 20.45 -8.51 -5.69
CA ALA A 330 20.14 -7.23 -6.30
C ALA A 330 21.26 -6.21 -6.08
N PRO A 331 21.75 -5.54 -7.14
CA PRO A 331 22.88 -4.60 -7.03
C PRO A 331 22.55 -3.35 -6.20
N THR A 332 21.29 -3.14 -5.88
CA THR A 332 20.79 -2.03 -5.04
C THR A 332 20.70 -2.37 -3.55
N THR A 333 20.92 -3.63 -3.17
CA THR A 333 20.81 -4.07 -1.78
C THR A 333 21.88 -3.39 -0.91
N ASP A 334 21.45 -2.88 0.26
CA ASP A 334 22.36 -2.26 1.22
C ASP A 334 23.31 -3.32 1.79
N PRO A 335 24.64 -3.11 1.77
CA PRO A 335 25.59 -4.03 2.37
C PRO A 335 25.30 -4.39 3.84
N ALA A 336 24.65 -3.48 4.58
CA ALA A 336 24.24 -3.73 5.95
C ALA A 336 23.24 -4.89 6.06
N LEU A 337 22.31 -5.01 5.11
CA LEU A 337 21.36 -6.12 5.05
C LEU A 337 22.05 -7.46 4.76
N LEU A 338 23.04 -7.44 3.85
CA LEU A 338 23.82 -8.64 3.53
C LEU A 338 24.58 -9.15 4.77
N LEU A 339 25.19 -8.24 5.55
CA LEU A 339 25.87 -8.61 6.79
C LEU A 339 24.92 -9.23 7.82
N LEU A 340 23.74 -8.65 8.00
CA LEU A 340 22.75 -9.14 8.95
C LEU A 340 22.16 -10.48 8.52
N GLU A 341 21.99 -10.71 7.22
CA GLU A 341 21.53 -12.00 6.70
C GLU A 341 22.58 -13.09 6.88
N LEU A 342 23.86 -12.80 6.61
CA LEU A 342 24.95 -13.73 6.90
C LEU A 342 25.04 -14.05 8.39
N ARG A 343 24.86 -13.04 9.26
CA ARG A 343 24.80 -13.22 10.72
C ARG A 343 23.64 -14.13 11.12
N SER A 344 22.47 -13.92 10.55
CA SER A 344 21.26 -14.72 10.83
C SER A 344 21.44 -16.16 10.38
N ALA A 345 21.93 -16.38 9.16
CA ALA A 345 22.17 -17.72 8.63
C ALA A 345 23.18 -18.51 9.48
N LEU A 346 24.28 -17.86 9.89
CA LEU A 346 25.28 -18.48 10.75
C LEU A 346 24.72 -18.79 12.15
N SER A 347 23.95 -17.85 12.72
CA SER A 347 23.31 -18.04 14.03
C SER A 347 22.31 -19.18 14.01
N GLU A 348 21.47 -19.27 12.97
CA GLU A 348 20.46 -20.33 12.80
C GLU A 348 21.10 -21.71 12.65
N ALA A 349 22.15 -21.84 11.83
CA ALA A 349 22.84 -23.10 11.64
C ALA A 349 23.49 -23.60 12.93
N LEU A 350 24.16 -22.72 13.68
CA LEU A 350 24.77 -23.04 14.98
C LEU A 350 23.71 -23.35 16.03
N ALA A 351 22.64 -22.58 16.11
CA ALA A 351 21.54 -22.79 17.05
C ALA A 351 20.88 -24.17 16.85
N GLN A 352 20.65 -24.55 15.60
CA GLN A 352 20.12 -25.87 15.26
C GLN A 352 21.05 -27.01 15.75
N ARG A 353 22.34 -26.84 15.61
CA ARG A 353 23.35 -27.84 16.06
C ARG A 353 23.45 -27.93 17.59
N LEU A 354 23.29 -26.81 18.27
CA LEU A 354 23.36 -26.74 19.72
C LEU A 354 22.02 -27.12 20.41
N GLY A 355 20.97 -27.35 19.62
CA GLY A 355 19.62 -27.65 20.15
C GLY A 355 18.92 -26.41 20.73
N LEU A 356 19.32 -25.22 20.29
CA LEU A 356 18.70 -23.95 20.68
C LEU A 356 17.53 -23.60 19.74
N SER A 357 16.74 -22.62 20.17
CA SER A 357 15.73 -22.01 19.30
C SER A 357 16.37 -21.42 18.06
N ARG A 358 15.71 -21.53 16.89
CA ARG A 358 16.17 -20.89 15.64
C ARG A 358 16.29 -19.37 15.75
N LEU A 359 15.64 -18.76 16.73
CA LEU A 359 15.69 -17.32 17.01
C LEU A 359 16.74 -16.96 18.09
N ALA A 360 17.63 -17.90 18.44
CA ALA A 360 18.67 -17.64 19.44
C ALA A 360 19.57 -16.49 18.98
N SER A 361 19.88 -15.57 19.91
CA SER A 361 20.80 -14.48 19.62
C SER A 361 22.23 -14.98 19.47
N PRO A 362 23.12 -14.27 18.76
CA PRO A 362 24.54 -14.64 18.66
C PRO A 362 25.21 -14.80 20.02
N GLU A 363 24.80 -14.02 21.01
CA GLU A 363 25.33 -14.11 22.39
C GLU A 363 24.91 -15.43 23.05
N GLN A 364 23.66 -15.86 22.84
CA GLN A 364 23.17 -17.15 23.33
C GLN A 364 23.86 -18.32 22.63
N VAL A 365 24.12 -18.19 21.33
CA VAL A 365 24.89 -19.20 20.57
C VAL A 365 26.31 -19.31 21.07
N LEU A 366 27.00 -18.18 21.27
CA LEU A 366 28.39 -18.18 21.82
C LEU A 366 28.44 -18.72 23.25
N ALA A 367 27.45 -18.37 24.09
CA ALA A 367 27.37 -18.92 25.45
C ALA A 367 27.14 -20.43 25.46
N ALA A 368 26.33 -20.95 24.55
CA ALA A 368 26.11 -22.39 24.42
C ALA A 368 27.32 -23.13 23.84
N LEU A 369 28.09 -22.50 22.93
CA LEU A 369 29.36 -23.03 22.43
C LEU A 369 30.43 -23.15 23.53
N ALA A 370 30.43 -22.23 24.51
CA ALA A 370 31.31 -22.32 25.67
C ALA A 370 30.96 -23.52 26.58
N GLN A 371 29.69 -23.93 26.62
CA GLN A 371 29.25 -25.10 27.42
C GLN A 371 29.35 -26.42 26.65
N LYS A 372 29.14 -26.40 25.33
CA LYS A 372 29.26 -27.55 24.46
C LYS A 372 30.19 -27.20 23.28
N PRO A 373 31.50 -27.38 23.44
CA PRO A 373 32.47 -26.96 22.42
C PRO A 373 32.33 -27.83 21.16
N LEU A 374 31.75 -27.25 20.11
CA LEU A 374 31.72 -27.81 18.74
C LEU A 374 33.05 -27.55 18.01
N PHE A 375 33.79 -26.54 18.43
CA PHE A 375 35.03 -26.07 17.85
C PHE A 375 36.09 -25.92 18.95
N ASP A 376 37.37 -25.84 18.55
CA ASP A 376 38.44 -25.50 19.45
C ASP A 376 38.37 -24.04 19.95
N ALA A 377 39.18 -23.69 20.95
CA ALA A 377 39.14 -22.37 21.54
C ALA A 377 39.49 -21.26 20.54
N THR A 378 40.41 -21.51 19.62
CA THR A 378 40.82 -20.56 18.58
C THR A 378 39.69 -20.30 17.60
N ARG A 379 39.00 -21.33 17.14
CA ARG A 379 37.90 -21.24 16.21
C ARG A 379 36.68 -20.58 16.86
N THR A 380 36.45 -20.81 18.14
CA THR A 380 35.39 -20.14 18.91
C THR A 380 35.62 -18.63 19.01
N GLU A 381 36.89 -18.21 19.21
CA GLU A 381 37.24 -16.78 19.22
C GLU A 381 37.08 -16.15 17.81
N GLU A 382 37.51 -16.87 16.76
CA GLU A 382 37.26 -16.42 15.37
C GLU A 382 35.77 -16.24 15.08
N LEU A 383 34.93 -17.15 15.57
CA LEU A 383 33.48 -17.05 15.47
C LEU A 383 32.93 -15.81 16.19
N ALA A 384 33.40 -15.52 17.38
CA ALA A 384 33.02 -14.34 18.13
C ALA A 384 33.42 -13.04 17.42
N GLN A 385 34.59 -13.01 16.79
CA GLN A 385 35.06 -11.90 15.98
C GLN A 385 34.19 -11.75 14.71
N LEU A 386 33.87 -12.86 14.06
CA LEU A 386 32.99 -12.87 12.87
C LEU A 386 31.62 -12.35 13.22
N PHE A 387 30.98 -12.77 14.31
CA PHE A 387 29.70 -12.25 14.76
C PHE A 387 29.70 -10.74 15.03
N ARG A 388 30.81 -10.24 15.63
CA ARG A 388 30.99 -8.79 15.83
C ARG A 388 31.09 -8.04 14.52
N ALA A 389 31.88 -8.53 13.56
CA ALA A 389 32.03 -7.94 12.25
C ALA A 389 30.71 -7.94 11.44
N LEU A 390 29.96 -9.03 11.48
CA LEU A 390 28.64 -9.12 10.85
C LEU A 390 27.59 -8.21 11.53
N GLY A 391 27.76 -7.93 12.83
CA GLY A 391 26.92 -7.03 13.60
C GLY A 391 27.09 -5.54 13.26
N GLU A 392 28.19 -5.14 12.59
CA GLU A 392 28.45 -3.75 12.20
C GLU A 392 27.34 -3.16 11.32
N GLY A 393 26.57 -3.98 10.61
CA GLY A 393 25.44 -3.56 9.79
C GLY A 393 24.23 -3.04 10.59
N GLN A 394 24.10 -3.39 11.87
CA GLN A 394 22.89 -3.12 12.64
C GLN A 394 22.68 -1.62 12.93
N ALA A 395 23.71 -0.93 13.41
CA ALA A 395 23.61 0.47 13.79
C ALA A 395 23.35 1.41 12.59
N PRO A 396 24.04 1.27 11.43
CA PRO A 396 23.71 2.05 10.24
C PRO A 396 22.28 1.81 9.75
N LEU A 397 21.80 0.57 9.78
CA LEU A 397 20.45 0.24 9.33
C LEU A 397 19.37 0.89 10.21
N LEU A 398 19.54 0.82 11.54
CA LEU A 398 18.65 1.50 12.49
C LEU A 398 18.68 3.02 12.34
N ALA A 399 19.85 3.59 12.03
CA ALA A 399 20.02 5.02 11.78
C ALA A 399 19.58 5.45 10.37
N ARG A 400 19.07 4.54 9.55
CA ARG A 400 18.71 4.77 8.13
C ARG A 400 19.87 5.36 7.32
N LYS A 401 21.09 5.00 7.65
CA LYS A 401 22.31 5.42 6.95
C LYS A 401 22.82 4.24 6.14
N ARG A 402 23.25 4.49 4.90
CA ARG A 402 23.85 3.47 4.05
C ARG A 402 25.24 3.10 4.60
N LEU A 403 25.49 1.82 4.80
CA LEU A 403 26.79 1.32 5.20
C LEU A 403 27.79 1.43 4.04
N LYS A 404 28.89 2.14 4.26
CA LYS A 404 30.01 2.14 3.32
C LYS A 404 30.91 0.95 3.64
N LEU A 405 30.72 -0.14 2.90
CA LEU A 405 31.52 -1.35 3.04
C LEU A 405 32.22 -1.64 1.71
N ASP A 406 33.52 -1.95 1.79
CA ASP A 406 34.28 -2.37 0.65
C ASP A 406 33.81 -3.76 0.16
N ARG A 407 33.78 -3.96 -1.15
CA ARG A 407 33.33 -5.19 -1.79
C ARG A 407 34.22 -6.38 -1.41
N ASP A 408 35.52 -6.16 -1.29
CA ASP A 408 36.49 -7.21 -0.95
C ASP A 408 36.30 -7.67 0.51
N ARG A 409 36.01 -6.72 1.42
CA ARG A 409 35.69 -7.02 2.82
C ARG A 409 34.39 -7.83 2.94
N LEU A 410 33.35 -7.46 2.19
CA LEU A 410 32.09 -8.20 2.16
C LEU A 410 32.29 -9.63 1.65
N THR A 411 33.01 -9.77 0.55
CA THR A 411 33.33 -11.08 -0.05
C THR A 411 34.15 -11.96 0.92
N GLY A 412 35.10 -11.35 1.63
CA GLY A 412 35.90 -12.04 2.65
C GLY A 412 35.06 -12.56 3.81
N LEU A 413 34.14 -11.74 4.33
CA LEU A 413 33.22 -12.14 5.40
C LEU A 413 32.25 -13.24 4.93
N SER A 414 31.71 -13.11 3.71
CA SER A 414 30.82 -14.13 3.12
C SER A 414 31.53 -15.47 2.98
N ARG A 415 32.79 -15.48 2.51
CA ARG A 415 33.60 -16.71 2.38
C ARG A 415 33.80 -17.38 3.74
N LYS A 416 34.17 -16.62 4.77
CA LYS A 416 34.36 -17.16 6.13
C LYS A 416 33.07 -17.77 6.69
N VAL A 417 31.91 -17.14 6.44
CA VAL A 417 30.62 -17.70 6.85
C VAL A 417 30.35 -19.00 6.14
N MET A 418 30.58 -19.08 4.83
CA MET A 418 30.36 -20.32 4.05
C MET A 418 31.29 -21.43 4.51
N GLU A 419 32.57 -21.17 4.77
CA GLU A 419 33.52 -22.15 5.30
C GLU A 419 33.02 -22.76 6.61
N ILE A 420 32.47 -21.94 7.51
CA ILE A 420 31.94 -22.43 8.79
C ILE A 420 30.65 -23.22 8.60
N LEU A 421 29.77 -22.78 7.71
CA LEU A 421 28.53 -23.52 7.40
C LEU A 421 28.85 -24.89 6.80
N ASP A 422 29.80 -24.97 5.88
CA ASP A 422 30.27 -26.23 5.30
C ASP A 422 30.90 -27.15 6.36
N GLU A 423 31.71 -26.59 7.30
CA GLU A 423 32.27 -27.34 8.42
C GLU A 423 31.18 -27.92 9.35
N ILE A 424 30.14 -27.13 9.63
CA ILE A 424 28.96 -27.56 10.43
C ILE A 424 28.24 -28.71 9.71
N GLU A 425 28.05 -28.61 8.39
CA GLU A 425 27.36 -29.61 7.59
C GLU A 425 28.17 -30.91 7.50
N GLN A 426 29.48 -30.82 7.28
CA GLN A 426 30.36 -31.99 7.24
C GLN A 426 30.35 -32.76 8.56
N ARG A 427 30.44 -32.08 9.70
CA ARG A 427 30.32 -32.67 11.05
C ARG A 427 28.89 -33.20 11.34
N SER A 428 27.94 -32.95 10.49
CA SER A 428 26.56 -33.48 10.58
C SER A 428 26.42 -34.84 9.90
N ARG A 429 27.35 -35.19 9.01
CA ARG A 429 27.29 -36.44 8.23
C ARG A 429 28.14 -37.57 8.86
N VAL A 430 28.89 -37.24 9.91
CA VAL A 430 29.62 -38.16 10.77
C VAL A 430 28.86 -38.40 12.07
#